data_993b0bd3ed7faa960ab3c75dfe92bfba
#
_entry.id   993b0bd3ed7faa960ab3c75dfe92bfba
#
_cell.length_a   1.000
_cell.length_b   1.000
_cell.length_c   1.000
_cell.angle_alpha   90.00
_cell.angle_beta   90.00
_cell.angle_gamma   90.00
#
_symmetry.space_group_name_H-M   'P 1'
#
loop_
_entity.id
_entity.type
_entity.pdbx_description
1 polymer ?
#
loop_
_entity_poly.entity_id
_entity_poly.type
_entity_poly.pdbx_seq_one_letter_code
_entity_poly.pdbx_strand_id
1 'polypeptide(L)'
;EDKMMVITLIEKVYSFLWGDLFQIPLPGGGSVGISLLIILLIPTGIYFTIRTRFLPIRLFPEMVRSLNSKKGKEDGLSNFQTLIVSTATRVGMGNLVGVVAAISAGGAGAVFWMWITALIGSSTAFVEATLAQLHKEKDPLYGGYRGGPAYYIHHYMEEHQGKKKRYSVIAVLFAISGLICWCGISQVISNSVTSSFENAFSIPPIYTTVILVVLAAVIVLRKNATVKVLDVVVPIMAVCYFLITVFLILTNLSSIPGVFSRIFEEAFGVRQVAAGGFGAVLMNGVKRGLFSNEAGSGSAPCAAAAAECDLPVKAGLVQALGVFIDTIVICSCTAMIMLLVPQDQIEGLAGMELLQTAMRYHLGEAGVIFIAVMLFLFSFSTFLGILFYARSNVAYLFGDNWASQTAYKVLALVMLFIGGIAAYTFVWDLGDVGIGLMTVFNTVILYLMGGQALDELKKYEAVRKEQKKKN
;
A
#
# COMPACT_ATOMS: atom_id res chain seq x y z
N GLU A 1 30.64 14.54 4.17
CA GLU A 1 30.14 14.53 5.55
C GLU A 1 28.60 14.62 5.57
N ASP A 2 27.98 15.57 4.90
CA ASP A 2 26.52 15.76 4.89
C ASP A 2 25.74 14.54 4.36
N LYS A 3 26.22 13.89 3.29
CA LYS A 3 25.58 12.72 2.72
C LYS A 3 25.61 11.51 3.69
N MET A 4 26.72 11.34 4.40
CA MET A 4 26.89 10.27 5.38
C MET A 4 26.02 10.52 6.62
N MET A 5 25.85 11.78 7.02
CA MET A 5 24.97 12.18 8.12
C MET A 5 23.50 11.90 7.81
N VAL A 6 23.03 12.20 6.60
CA VAL A 6 21.65 11.91 6.16
C VAL A 6 21.37 10.40 6.14
N ILE A 7 22.27 9.60 5.60
CA ILE A 7 22.14 8.14 5.58
C ILE A 7 22.06 7.59 7.01
N THR A 8 22.96 8.03 7.87
CA THR A 8 22.96 7.62 9.30
C THR A 8 21.66 8.02 10.02
N LEU A 9 21.10 9.17 9.71
CA LEU A 9 19.81 9.59 10.27
C LEU A 9 18.67 8.67 9.79
N ILE A 10 18.62 8.36 8.50
CA ILE A 10 17.63 7.45 7.94
C ILE A 10 17.71 6.06 8.59
N GLU A 11 18.92 5.52 8.73
CA GLU A 11 19.16 4.23 9.38
C GLU A 11 18.73 4.22 10.85
N LYS A 12 18.99 5.29 11.60
CA LYS A 12 18.55 5.42 13.00
C LYS A 12 17.02 5.48 13.11
N VAL A 13 16.36 6.25 12.24
CA VAL A 13 14.90 6.33 12.23
C VAL A 13 14.30 5.00 11.81
N TYR A 14 14.88 4.35 10.80
CA TYR A 14 14.47 3.01 10.38
C TYR A 14 14.58 1.99 11.52
N SER A 15 15.71 1.97 12.23
CA SER A 15 15.92 1.07 13.36
C SER A 15 14.95 1.33 14.52
N PHE A 16 14.58 2.58 14.75
CA PHE A 16 13.58 2.94 15.76
C PHE A 16 12.18 2.45 15.39
N LEU A 17 11.80 2.54 14.13
CA LEU A 17 10.46 2.16 13.66
C LEU A 17 10.31 0.65 13.47
N TRP A 18 11.28 0.03 12.82
CA TRP A 18 11.23 -1.35 12.36
C TRP A 18 12.18 -2.30 13.10
N GLY A 19 13.13 -1.76 13.87
CA GLY A 19 14.02 -2.56 14.71
C GLY A 19 13.32 -3.11 15.93
N ASP A 20 13.95 -4.10 16.57
CA ASP A 20 13.42 -4.74 17.77
C ASP A 20 13.51 -3.78 18.96
N LEU A 21 12.38 -3.35 19.51
CA LEU A 21 12.33 -2.60 20.77
C LEU A 21 12.57 -3.51 21.96
N PHE A 22 12.07 -4.72 21.90
CA PHE A 22 12.31 -5.77 22.89
C PHE A 22 12.19 -7.13 22.22
N GLN A 23 12.80 -8.12 22.87
CA GLN A 23 12.77 -9.50 22.40
C GLN A 23 12.02 -10.37 23.39
N ILE A 24 11.09 -11.19 22.89
CA ILE A 24 10.34 -12.17 23.69
C ILE A 24 11.01 -13.51 23.52
N PRO A 25 11.56 -14.12 24.60
CA PRO A 25 12.12 -15.45 24.52
C PRO A 25 11.04 -16.51 24.23
N LEU A 26 11.34 -17.43 23.34
CA LEU A 26 10.42 -18.52 23.00
C LEU A 26 10.72 -19.78 23.82
N PRO A 27 9.68 -20.52 24.23
CA PRO A 27 9.86 -21.84 24.79
C PRO A 27 10.52 -22.78 23.76
N GLY A 28 11.72 -23.24 23.99
CA GLY A 28 12.47 -24.11 23.07
C GLY A 28 13.68 -23.46 22.42
N GLY A 29 14.01 -22.24 22.82
CA GLY A 29 15.16 -21.46 22.32
C GLY A 29 14.80 -20.51 21.19
N GLY A 30 15.55 -19.40 21.12
CA GLY A 30 15.29 -18.31 20.22
C GLY A 30 14.46 -17.18 20.85
N SER A 31 14.34 -16.07 20.13
CA SER A 31 13.55 -14.91 20.57
C SER A 31 12.79 -14.30 19.38
N VAL A 32 11.69 -13.65 19.69
CA VAL A 32 10.93 -12.85 18.71
C VAL A 32 11.16 -11.38 19.00
N GLY A 33 11.71 -10.67 18.03
CA GLY A 33 11.83 -9.23 18.09
C GLY A 33 10.48 -8.55 17.79
N ILE A 34 10.12 -7.58 18.60
CA ILE A 34 8.89 -6.80 18.43
C ILE A 34 9.27 -5.36 18.13
N SER A 35 8.89 -4.88 16.95
CA SER A 35 9.09 -3.50 16.52
C SER A 35 7.94 -2.59 16.97
N LEU A 36 8.21 -1.29 16.97
CA LEU A 36 7.19 -0.27 17.24
C LEU A 36 5.99 -0.41 16.28
N LEU A 37 6.24 -0.65 15.00
CA LEU A 37 5.15 -0.73 14.02
C LEU A 37 4.31 -1.99 14.15
N ILE A 38 4.87 -3.11 14.57
CA ILE A 38 4.09 -4.30 14.90
C ILE A 38 3.13 -4.01 16.06
N ILE A 39 3.64 -3.34 17.12
CA ILE A 39 2.82 -2.95 18.29
C ILE A 39 1.69 -1.99 17.88
N LEU A 40 1.92 -1.12 16.93
CA LEU A 40 0.91 -0.17 16.48
C LEU A 40 -0.11 -0.85 15.54
N LEU A 41 0.34 -1.57 14.53
CA LEU A 41 -0.53 -2.08 13.45
C LEU A 41 -1.42 -3.23 13.89
N ILE A 42 -0.85 -4.25 14.53
CA ILE A 42 -1.59 -5.47 14.87
C ILE A 42 -2.66 -5.18 15.94
N PRO A 43 -2.35 -4.56 17.08
CA PRO A 43 -3.39 -4.20 18.05
C PRO A 43 -4.44 -3.25 17.51
N THR A 44 -4.08 -2.29 16.67
CA THR A 44 -5.02 -1.36 16.04
C THR A 44 -6.00 -2.09 15.12
N GLY A 45 -5.48 -2.99 14.27
CA GLY A 45 -6.30 -3.79 13.38
C GLY A 45 -7.26 -4.70 14.15
N ILE A 46 -6.79 -5.34 15.21
CA ILE A 46 -7.63 -6.18 16.09
C ILE A 46 -8.69 -5.32 16.80
N TYR A 47 -8.29 -4.19 17.36
CA TYR A 47 -9.20 -3.28 18.04
C TYR A 47 -10.36 -2.84 17.13
N PHE A 48 -10.07 -2.33 15.95
CA PHE A 48 -11.12 -1.91 15.02
C PHE A 48 -11.90 -3.06 14.41
N THR A 49 -11.29 -4.22 14.23
CA THR A 49 -12.03 -5.43 13.80
C THR A 49 -13.09 -5.83 14.83
N ILE A 50 -12.74 -5.81 16.10
CA ILE A 50 -13.69 -6.09 17.20
C ILE A 50 -14.75 -4.98 17.29
N ARG A 51 -14.34 -3.71 17.30
CA ARG A 51 -15.23 -2.55 17.42
C ARG A 51 -16.22 -2.43 16.25
N THR A 52 -15.82 -2.83 15.07
CA THR A 52 -16.69 -2.88 13.87
C THR A 52 -17.45 -4.21 13.74
N ARG A 53 -17.36 -5.10 14.73
CA ARG A 53 -18.00 -6.42 14.75
C ARG A 53 -17.65 -7.26 13.51
N PHE A 54 -16.36 -7.41 13.25
CA PHE A 54 -15.84 -8.18 12.12
C PHE A 54 -16.38 -7.69 10.76
N LEU A 55 -16.35 -6.38 10.55
CA LEU A 55 -16.83 -5.69 9.36
C LEU A 55 -16.34 -6.34 8.04
N PRO A 56 -15.07 -6.73 7.86
CA PRO A 56 -14.59 -7.30 6.61
C PRO A 56 -15.34 -8.56 6.18
N ILE A 57 -15.84 -9.33 7.13
CA ILE A 57 -16.61 -10.56 6.86
C ILE A 57 -18.10 -10.22 6.76
N ARG A 58 -18.61 -9.52 7.75
CA ARG A 58 -20.05 -9.27 7.92
C ARG A 58 -20.63 -8.35 6.85
N LEU A 59 -19.88 -7.36 6.42
CA LEU A 59 -20.32 -6.34 5.46
C LEU A 59 -19.67 -6.50 4.08
N PHE A 60 -19.07 -7.65 3.77
CA PHE A 60 -18.45 -7.88 2.47
C PHE A 60 -19.41 -7.62 1.29
N PRO A 61 -20.67 -8.09 1.29
CA PRO A 61 -21.62 -7.76 0.22
C PRO A 61 -21.88 -6.26 0.10
N GLU A 62 -21.86 -5.54 1.21
CA GLU A 62 -22.06 -4.08 1.20
C GLU A 62 -20.83 -3.33 0.65
N MET A 63 -19.63 -3.86 0.85
CA MET A 63 -18.42 -3.32 0.23
C MET A 63 -18.55 -3.32 -1.30
N VAL A 64 -19.00 -4.44 -1.87
CA VAL A 64 -19.21 -4.57 -3.32
C VAL A 64 -20.34 -3.66 -3.81
N ARG A 65 -21.45 -3.59 -3.09
CA ARG A 65 -22.57 -2.70 -3.45
C ARG A 65 -22.19 -1.22 -3.40
N SER A 66 -21.31 -0.83 -2.51
CA SER A 66 -20.85 0.56 -2.34
C SER A 66 -20.04 1.08 -3.53
N LEU A 67 -19.56 0.21 -4.42
CA LEU A 67 -18.91 0.60 -5.67
C LEU A 67 -19.88 1.36 -6.61
N ASN A 68 -21.15 0.99 -6.61
CA ASN A 68 -22.19 1.57 -7.45
C ASN A 68 -22.96 2.70 -6.76
N SER A 69 -22.40 3.30 -5.72
CA SER A 69 -22.97 4.46 -5.06
C SER A 69 -23.14 5.61 -6.05
N LYS A 70 -24.31 6.27 -6.01
CA LYS A 70 -24.60 7.40 -6.90
C LYS A 70 -23.61 8.53 -6.65
N LYS A 71 -23.02 9.01 -7.74
CA LYS A 71 -22.21 10.23 -7.75
C LYS A 71 -23.15 11.44 -7.60
N GLY A 72 -22.76 12.41 -6.79
CA GLY A 72 -23.46 13.69 -6.70
C GLY A 72 -23.31 14.54 -7.96
N LYS A 73 -23.71 15.80 -7.88
CA LYS A 73 -23.65 16.74 -9.01
C LYS A 73 -22.33 17.52 -9.11
N GLU A 74 -21.44 17.36 -8.12
CA GLU A 74 -20.15 18.06 -8.07
C GLU A 74 -19.06 17.30 -8.84
N ASP A 75 -17.92 17.94 -9.08
CA ASP A 75 -16.79 17.37 -9.84
C ASP A 75 -15.93 16.37 -9.05
N GLY A 76 -16.48 15.73 -8.03
CA GLY A 76 -15.84 14.69 -7.24
C GLY A 76 -15.69 13.36 -7.98
N LEU A 77 -14.85 12.49 -7.47
CA LEU A 77 -14.67 11.13 -8.00
C LEU A 77 -15.81 10.21 -7.53
N SER A 78 -16.20 9.24 -8.35
CA SER A 78 -17.09 8.16 -7.90
C SER A 78 -16.37 7.22 -6.92
N ASN A 79 -17.12 6.43 -6.14
CA ASN A 79 -16.54 5.41 -5.28
C ASN A 79 -15.72 4.38 -6.09
N PHE A 80 -16.17 4.04 -7.27
CA PHE A 80 -15.41 3.16 -8.17
C PHE A 80 -14.09 3.81 -8.62
N GLN A 81 -14.10 5.09 -9.00
CA GLN A 81 -12.87 5.81 -9.37
C GLN A 81 -11.90 5.93 -8.19
N THR A 82 -12.37 6.17 -6.97
CA THR A 82 -11.49 6.21 -5.79
C THR A 82 -10.93 4.84 -5.44
N LEU A 83 -11.69 3.77 -5.65
CA LEU A 83 -11.14 2.42 -5.57
C LEU A 83 -10.03 2.21 -6.61
N ILE A 84 -10.24 2.61 -7.85
CA ILE A 84 -9.23 2.50 -8.91
C ILE A 84 -7.95 3.27 -8.54
N VAL A 85 -8.07 4.50 -8.06
CA VAL A 85 -6.90 5.31 -7.65
C VAL A 85 -6.16 4.67 -6.48
N SER A 86 -6.87 4.21 -5.45
CA SER A 86 -6.24 3.52 -4.33
C SER A 86 -5.71 2.14 -4.70
N THR A 87 -6.37 1.45 -5.63
CA THR A 87 -5.90 0.18 -6.18
C THR A 87 -4.66 0.37 -7.05
N ALA A 88 -4.50 1.51 -7.72
CA ALA A 88 -3.31 1.81 -8.49
C ALA A 88 -2.01 1.83 -7.66
N THR A 89 -2.10 2.23 -6.40
CA THR A 89 -0.98 2.16 -5.46
C THR A 89 -0.91 0.82 -4.75
N ARG A 90 -2.02 0.28 -4.34
CA ARG A 90 -2.11 -1.02 -3.66
C ARG A 90 -1.84 -2.17 -4.63
N VAL A 91 -2.69 -2.35 -5.65
CA VAL A 91 -2.45 -3.32 -6.74
C VAL A 91 -1.47 -2.70 -7.73
N GLY A 92 -0.26 -2.61 -7.32
CA GLY A 92 0.80 -2.00 -8.06
C GLY A 92 2.10 -2.75 -7.80
N MET A 93 3.15 -1.98 -7.71
CA MET A 93 4.48 -2.51 -7.42
C MET A 93 4.53 -3.34 -6.14
N GLY A 94 3.79 -2.96 -5.09
CA GLY A 94 3.77 -3.66 -3.79
C GLY A 94 3.36 -5.12 -3.89
N ASN A 95 2.46 -5.46 -4.80
CA ASN A 95 2.00 -6.83 -5.00
C ASN A 95 3.03 -7.75 -5.68
N LEU A 96 3.94 -7.20 -6.45
CA LEU A 96 5.03 -7.95 -7.06
C LEU A 96 6.28 -7.82 -6.19
N VAL A 97 6.85 -6.65 -6.16
CA VAL A 97 8.14 -6.38 -5.51
C VAL A 97 8.07 -6.55 -3.99
N GLY A 98 6.97 -6.12 -3.36
CA GLY A 98 6.76 -6.27 -1.92
C GLY A 98 6.63 -7.74 -1.50
N VAL A 99 5.89 -8.55 -2.24
CA VAL A 99 5.74 -10.00 -1.95
C VAL A 99 7.05 -10.74 -2.19
N VAL A 100 7.77 -10.39 -3.25
CA VAL A 100 9.12 -10.93 -3.50
C VAL A 100 10.05 -10.60 -2.33
N ALA A 101 10.07 -9.37 -1.87
CA ALA A 101 10.87 -8.95 -0.71
C ALA A 101 10.45 -9.69 0.57
N ALA A 102 9.15 -9.91 0.80
CA ALA A 102 8.65 -10.65 1.94
C ALA A 102 9.11 -12.11 1.93
N ILE A 103 8.98 -12.79 0.81
CA ILE A 103 9.35 -14.21 0.68
C ILE A 103 10.87 -14.40 0.70
N SER A 104 11.64 -13.55 0.05
CA SER A 104 13.11 -13.65 0.04
C SER A 104 13.72 -13.43 1.42
N ALA A 105 13.17 -12.52 2.21
CA ALA A 105 13.68 -12.18 3.54
C ALA A 105 13.00 -12.97 4.68
N GLY A 106 11.73 -13.30 4.56
CA GLY A 106 10.92 -13.94 5.60
C GLY A 106 10.45 -15.36 5.27
N GLY A 107 10.72 -15.88 4.07
CA GLY A 107 10.23 -17.18 3.63
C GLY A 107 8.72 -17.20 3.32
N ALA A 108 8.18 -18.40 3.04
CA ALA A 108 6.78 -18.58 2.69
C ALA A 108 5.82 -18.16 3.81
N GLY A 109 6.23 -18.29 5.06
CA GLY A 109 5.42 -17.90 6.22
C GLY A 109 5.09 -16.41 6.29
N ALA A 110 5.90 -15.55 5.67
CA ALA A 110 5.61 -14.12 5.57
C ALA A 110 4.28 -13.84 4.84
N VAL A 111 3.88 -14.69 3.91
CA VAL A 111 2.60 -14.58 3.19
C VAL A 111 1.41 -14.71 4.15
N PHE A 112 1.48 -15.62 5.10
CA PHE A 112 0.45 -15.76 6.13
C PHE A 112 0.28 -14.45 6.93
N TRP A 113 1.37 -13.84 7.35
CA TRP A 113 1.32 -12.59 8.11
C TRP A 113 0.88 -11.40 7.26
N MET A 114 1.14 -11.42 5.96
CA MET A 114 0.52 -10.48 5.02
C MET A 114 -1.01 -10.64 4.99
N TRP A 115 -1.52 -11.86 4.94
CA TRP A 115 -2.97 -12.12 5.00
C TRP A 115 -3.60 -11.65 6.31
N ILE A 116 -2.95 -11.91 7.44
CA ILE A 116 -3.41 -11.41 8.75
C ILE A 116 -3.45 -9.89 8.78
N THR A 117 -2.39 -9.23 8.30
CA THR A 117 -2.32 -7.77 8.19
C THR A 117 -3.46 -7.22 7.34
N ALA A 118 -3.83 -7.89 6.25
CA ALA A 118 -4.94 -7.48 5.41
C ALA A 118 -6.30 -7.68 6.08
N LEU A 119 -6.52 -8.82 6.70
CA LEU A 119 -7.81 -9.13 7.36
C LEU A 119 -8.13 -8.15 8.49
N ILE A 120 -7.17 -7.93 9.39
CA ILE A 120 -7.35 -6.97 10.48
C ILE A 120 -7.23 -5.52 9.98
N GLY A 121 -6.39 -5.27 8.99
CA GLY A 121 -6.17 -3.95 8.40
C GLY A 121 -7.36 -3.44 7.60
N SER A 122 -8.21 -4.29 7.06
CA SER A 122 -9.44 -3.87 6.38
C SER A 122 -10.35 -3.02 7.26
N SER A 123 -10.48 -3.37 8.54
CA SER A 123 -11.25 -2.56 9.50
C SER A 123 -10.57 -1.22 9.80
N THR A 124 -9.25 -1.20 9.88
CA THR A 124 -8.48 0.04 10.02
C THR A 124 -8.66 0.93 8.78
N ALA A 125 -8.57 0.37 7.58
CA ALA A 125 -8.79 1.09 6.32
C ALA A 125 -10.20 1.68 6.23
N PHE A 126 -11.21 0.96 6.72
CA PHE A 126 -12.58 1.47 6.84
C PHE A 126 -12.63 2.72 7.73
N VAL A 127 -12.02 2.68 8.89
CA VAL A 127 -12.04 3.79 9.86
C VAL A 127 -11.33 5.02 9.29
N GLU A 128 -10.12 4.86 8.78
CA GLU A 128 -9.35 5.99 8.24
C GLU A 128 -9.99 6.62 7.00
N ALA A 129 -10.59 5.83 6.13
CA ALA A 129 -11.29 6.35 4.96
C ALA A 129 -12.60 7.04 5.31
N THR A 130 -13.34 6.54 6.29
CA THR A 130 -14.54 7.20 6.80
C THR A 130 -14.22 8.54 7.45
N LEU A 131 -13.14 8.62 8.24
CA LEU A 131 -12.64 9.88 8.79
C LEU A 131 -12.23 10.88 7.70
N ALA A 132 -11.58 10.40 6.65
CA ALA A 132 -11.21 11.25 5.51
C ALA A 132 -12.43 11.86 4.84
N GLN A 133 -13.54 11.13 4.72
CA GLN A 133 -14.81 11.66 4.20
C GLN A 133 -15.45 12.68 5.13
N LEU A 134 -15.41 12.45 6.44
CA LEU A 134 -15.98 13.38 7.44
C LEU A 134 -15.24 14.73 7.50
N HIS A 135 -13.95 14.74 7.19
CA HIS A 135 -13.08 15.90 7.30
C HIS A 135 -12.53 16.39 5.96
N LYS A 136 -13.14 16.01 4.84
CA LYS A 136 -12.72 16.46 3.51
C LYS A 136 -13.04 17.94 3.28
N GLU A 137 -12.27 18.54 2.39
CA GLU A 137 -12.41 19.92 1.94
C GLU A 137 -12.56 19.98 0.42
N LYS A 138 -13.07 21.11 -0.10
CA LYS A 138 -13.06 21.36 -1.55
C LYS A 138 -11.64 21.62 -2.03
N ASP A 139 -11.32 21.07 -3.20
CA ASP A 139 -10.04 21.28 -3.87
C ASP A 139 -10.18 22.36 -4.94
N PRO A 140 -9.62 23.57 -4.71
CA PRO A 140 -9.76 24.67 -5.66
C PRO A 140 -8.85 24.52 -6.90
N LEU A 141 -7.82 23.66 -6.84
CA LEU A 141 -6.89 23.50 -7.96
C LEU A 141 -7.35 22.40 -8.94
N TYR A 142 -7.68 21.22 -8.41
CA TYR A 142 -8.04 20.07 -9.23
C TYR A 142 -9.56 19.88 -9.39
N GLY A 143 -10.35 20.60 -8.59
CA GLY A 143 -11.80 20.37 -8.49
C GLY A 143 -12.17 19.20 -7.58
N GLY A 144 -13.43 19.11 -7.21
CA GLY A 144 -13.91 18.07 -6.28
C GLY A 144 -13.42 18.26 -4.85
N TYR A 145 -12.99 17.19 -4.24
CA TYR A 145 -12.60 17.16 -2.83
C TYR A 145 -11.18 16.65 -2.62
N ARG A 146 -10.59 17.04 -1.50
CA ARG A 146 -9.31 16.58 -0.99
C ARG A 146 -9.39 16.35 0.51
N GLY A 147 -8.46 15.61 1.05
CA GLY A 147 -8.39 15.34 2.49
C GLY A 147 -7.35 14.28 2.80
N GLY A 148 -7.59 13.57 3.87
CA GLY A 148 -6.69 12.57 4.41
C GLY A 148 -6.20 12.94 5.81
N PRO A 149 -5.19 12.22 6.34
CA PRO A 149 -4.76 12.40 7.72
C PRO A 149 -4.29 13.81 8.07
N ALA A 150 -3.59 14.50 7.20
CA ALA A 150 -3.17 15.88 7.46
C ALA A 150 -4.37 16.78 7.80
N TYR A 151 -5.50 16.57 7.14
CA TYR A 151 -6.72 17.36 7.33
C TYR A 151 -7.49 16.94 8.59
N TYR A 152 -7.73 15.65 8.80
CA TYR A 152 -8.48 15.26 10.00
C TYR A 152 -7.66 15.38 11.29
N ILE A 153 -6.33 15.22 11.24
CA ILE A 153 -5.45 15.56 12.39
C ILE A 153 -5.52 17.06 12.68
N HIS A 154 -5.47 17.90 11.66
CA HIS A 154 -5.57 19.34 11.80
C HIS A 154 -6.89 19.75 12.47
N HIS A 155 -8.02 19.26 11.97
CA HIS A 155 -9.34 19.53 12.54
C HIS A 155 -9.44 19.05 14.00
N TYR A 156 -8.93 17.86 14.31
CA TYR A 156 -8.88 17.36 15.68
C TYR A 156 -8.12 18.30 16.63
N MET A 157 -6.97 18.77 16.19
CA MET A 157 -6.15 19.68 16.98
C MET A 157 -6.81 21.05 17.17
N GLU A 158 -7.49 21.58 16.17
CA GLU A 158 -8.27 22.80 16.31
C GLU A 158 -9.43 22.68 17.30
N GLU A 159 -10.19 21.61 17.21
CA GLU A 159 -11.30 21.34 18.14
C GLU A 159 -10.83 21.25 19.59
N HIS A 160 -9.75 20.55 19.86
CA HIS A 160 -9.22 20.37 21.22
C HIS A 160 -8.52 21.59 21.78
N GLN A 161 -7.92 22.43 20.94
CA GLN A 161 -7.24 23.66 21.39
C GLN A 161 -8.18 24.87 21.41
N GLY A 162 -9.39 24.74 20.84
CA GLY A 162 -10.36 25.83 20.77
C GLY A 162 -9.91 27.05 19.96
N LYS A 163 -8.89 26.90 19.13
CA LYS A 163 -8.27 27.98 18.32
C LYS A 163 -8.06 27.50 16.88
N LYS A 164 -8.52 28.29 15.94
CA LYS A 164 -8.17 28.10 14.53
C LYS A 164 -6.69 28.40 14.31
N LYS A 165 -5.97 27.48 13.70
CA LYS A 165 -4.56 27.63 13.34
C LYS A 165 -4.38 27.39 11.84
N ARG A 166 -3.38 28.03 11.27
CA ARG A 166 -3.02 27.78 9.86
C ARG A 166 -2.41 26.38 9.69
N TYR A 167 -1.64 25.92 10.69
CA TYR A 167 -0.96 24.63 10.68
C TYR A 167 -1.03 23.97 12.05
N SER A 168 -1.17 22.64 12.04
CA SER A 168 -0.95 21.78 13.21
C SER A 168 0.40 21.07 13.06
N VAL A 169 1.21 21.05 14.10
CA VAL A 169 2.55 20.43 14.06
C VAL A 169 2.48 18.97 13.67
N ILE A 170 1.55 18.21 14.24
CA ILE A 170 1.39 16.77 13.96
C ILE A 170 0.91 16.56 12.52
N ALA A 171 -0.01 17.36 12.02
CA ALA A 171 -0.46 17.29 10.65
C ALA A 171 0.65 17.65 9.65
N VAL A 172 1.50 18.63 9.96
CA VAL A 172 2.69 18.99 9.17
C VAL A 172 3.67 17.81 9.13
N LEU A 173 3.95 17.19 10.27
CA LEU A 173 4.85 16.04 10.35
C LEU A 173 4.31 14.85 9.56
N PHE A 174 3.01 14.58 9.63
CA PHE A 174 2.38 13.55 8.79
C PHE A 174 2.53 13.86 7.30
N ALA A 175 2.22 15.09 6.89
CA ALA A 175 2.28 15.49 5.49
C ALA A 175 3.70 15.38 4.93
N ILE A 176 4.71 15.81 5.68
CA ILE A 176 6.13 15.66 5.30
C ILE A 176 6.52 14.18 5.21
N SER A 177 6.11 13.37 6.19
CA SER A 177 6.39 11.93 6.18
C SER A 177 5.81 11.24 4.93
N GLY A 178 4.61 11.60 4.51
CA GLY A 178 3.99 11.12 3.28
C GLY A 178 4.78 11.51 2.04
N LEU A 179 5.19 12.76 1.93
CA LEU A 179 5.99 13.22 0.79
C LEU A 179 7.36 12.53 0.72
N ILE A 180 7.99 12.26 1.85
CA ILE A 180 9.23 11.47 1.92
C ILE A 180 8.99 10.01 1.51
N CYS A 181 7.92 9.41 2.00
CA CYS A 181 7.53 8.04 1.65
C CYS A 181 7.39 7.87 0.13
N TRP A 182 6.67 8.75 -0.53
CA TRP A 182 6.42 8.66 -1.97
C TRP A 182 7.65 8.97 -2.81
N CYS A 183 8.56 9.79 -2.31
CA CYS A 183 9.91 9.91 -2.90
C CYS A 183 10.66 8.57 -2.86
N GLY A 184 10.65 7.87 -1.73
CA GLY A 184 11.26 6.55 -1.58
C GLY A 184 10.60 5.50 -2.46
N ILE A 185 9.27 5.45 -2.50
CA ILE A 185 8.52 4.54 -3.39
C ILE A 185 8.87 4.79 -4.87
N SER A 186 9.02 6.04 -5.28
CA SER A 186 9.44 6.38 -6.65
C SER A 186 10.79 5.76 -7.02
N GLN A 187 11.73 5.70 -6.07
CA GLN A 187 13.02 5.04 -6.28
C GLN A 187 12.86 3.52 -6.43
N VAL A 188 12.06 2.88 -5.60
CA VAL A 188 11.80 1.42 -5.69
C VAL A 188 11.12 1.06 -7.01
N ILE A 189 10.19 1.89 -7.47
CA ILE A 189 9.49 1.74 -8.75
C ILE A 189 10.49 1.62 -9.90
N SER A 190 11.30 2.64 -10.10
CA SER A 190 12.23 2.66 -11.23
C SER A 190 13.33 1.61 -11.12
N ASN A 191 13.84 1.35 -9.92
CA ASN A 191 14.81 0.29 -9.68
C ASN A 191 14.27 -1.09 -10.11
N SER A 192 13.06 -1.41 -9.73
CA SER A 192 12.43 -2.69 -10.05
C SER A 192 12.12 -2.84 -11.54
N VAL A 193 11.65 -1.78 -12.18
CA VAL A 193 11.37 -1.78 -13.62
C VAL A 193 12.66 -1.96 -14.41
N THR A 194 13.70 -1.20 -14.10
CA THR A 194 14.98 -1.29 -14.80
C THR A 194 15.62 -2.66 -14.65
N SER A 195 15.60 -3.23 -13.44
CA SER A 195 16.10 -4.58 -13.19
C SER A 195 15.33 -5.63 -13.99
N SER A 196 14.01 -5.56 -14.05
CA SER A 196 13.21 -6.53 -14.79
C SER A 196 13.41 -6.46 -16.31
N PHE A 197 13.61 -5.27 -16.86
CA PHE A 197 13.90 -5.08 -18.29
C PHE A 197 15.34 -5.48 -18.64
N GLU A 198 16.28 -5.26 -17.74
CA GLU A 198 17.66 -5.78 -17.91
C GLU A 198 17.65 -7.30 -17.96
N ASN A 199 16.95 -7.96 -17.03
CA ASN A 199 16.83 -9.42 -17.01
C ASN A 199 16.10 -10.00 -18.22
N ALA A 200 15.06 -9.32 -18.71
CA ALA A 200 14.24 -9.82 -19.82
C ALA A 200 14.86 -9.54 -21.21
N PHE A 201 15.46 -8.37 -21.40
CA PHE A 201 15.85 -7.86 -22.71
C PHE A 201 17.34 -7.45 -22.80
N SER A 202 18.09 -7.61 -21.72
CA SER A 202 19.50 -7.16 -21.63
C SER A 202 19.69 -5.67 -21.95
N ILE A 203 18.68 -4.85 -21.62
CA ILE A 203 18.71 -3.40 -21.81
C ILE A 203 19.43 -2.77 -20.62
N PRO A 204 20.48 -1.95 -20.83
CA PRO A 204 21.12 -1.24 -19.73
C PRO A 204 20.11 -0.37 -18.94
N PRO A 205 20.19 -0.33 -17.60
CA PRO A 205 19.22 0.37 -16.76
C PRO A 205 18.97 1.84 -17.11
N ILE A 206 20.00 2.53 -17.60
CA ILE A 206 19.90 3.96 -17.95
C ILE A 206 18.87 4.23 -19.05
N TYR A 207 18.77 3.36 -20.07
CA TYR A 207 17.81 3.53 -21.16
C TYR A 207 16.37 3.34 -20.67
N THR A 208 16.12 2.30 -19.90
CA THR A 208 14.80 2.05 -19.30
C THR A 208 14.41 3.18 -18.34
N THR A 209 15.35 3.66 -17.55
CA THR A 209 15.13 4.80 -16.64
C THR A 209 14.71 6.06 -17.39
N VAL A 210 15.43 6.42 -18.45
CA VAL A 210 15.12 7.62 -19.24
C VAL A 210 13.75 7.49 -19.91
N ILE A 211 13.43 6.35 -20.49
CA ILE A 211 12.12 6.11 -21.12
C ILE A 211 11.00 6.21 -20.08
N LEU A 212 11.17 5.58 -18.91
CA LEU A 212 10.18 5.61 -17.83
C LEU A 212 9.93 7.05 -17.33
N VAL A 213 11.00 7.81 -17.11
CA VAL A 213 10.92 9.21 -16.65
C VAL A 213 10.23 10.09 -17.69
N VAL A 214 10.55 9.95 -18.96
CA VAL A 214 9.94 10.74 -20.04
C VAL A 214 8.45 10.42 -20.17
N LEU A 215 8.06 9.15 -20.17
CA LEU A 215 6.65 8.74 -20.22
C LEU A 215 5.86 9.24 -19.01
N ALA A 216 6.44 9.11 -17.81
CA ALA A 216 5.84 9.61 -16.60
C ALA A 216 5.66 11.13 -16.64
N ALA A 217 6.68 11.87 -17.09
CA ALA A 217 6.65 13.33 -17.20
C ALA A 217 5.54 13.82 -18.15
N VAL A 218 5.39 13.18 -19.30
CA VAL A 218 4.35 13.53 -20.29
C VAL A 218 2.94 13.47 -19.70
N ILE A 219 2.67 12.50 -18.82
CA ILE A 219 1.35 12.33 -18.20
C ILE A 219 1.20 13.18 -16.95
N VAL A 220 2.18 13.13 -16.05
CA VAL A 220 2.11 13.74 -14.71
C VAL A 220 2.08 15.27 -14.79
N LEU A 221 2.78 15.87 -15.74
CA LEU A 221 2.81 17.33 -15.90
C LEU A 221 1.51 17.87 -16.54
N ARG A 222 0.63 17.01 -17.05
CA ARG A 222 -0.72 17.39 -17.48
C ARG A 222 -1.68 17.42 -16.29
N LYS A 223 -2.54 18.44 -16.25
CA LYS A 223 -3.39 18.76 -15.10
C LYS A 223 -4.31 17.63 -14.61
N ASN A 224 -4.97 16.90 -15.49
CA ASN A 224 -6.02 15.89 -15.15
C ASN A 224 -5.89 14.56 -15.92
N ALA A 225 -4.70 14.23 -16.42
CA ALA A 225 -4.52 13.02 -17.21
C ALA A 225 -4.41 11.74 -16.34
N THR A 226 -3.99 11.89 -15.10
CA THR A 226 -3.66 10.77 -14.20
C THR A 226 -4.82 9.81 -13.98
N VAL A 227 -5.99 10.32 -13.57
CA VAL A 227 -7.16 9.46 -13.26
C VAL A 227 -7.65 8.72 -14.50
N LYS A 228 -7.71 9.38 -15.65
CA LYS A 228 -8.17 8.77 -16.90
C LYS A 228 -7.28 7.61 -17.35
N VAL A 229 -5.97 7.74 -17.19
CA VAL A 229 -5.03 6.67 -17.49
C VAL A 229 -5.22 5.49 -16.54
N LEU A 230 -5.37 5.78 -15.24
CA LEU A 230 -5.59 4.74 -14.23
C LEU A 230 -6.89 3.96 -14.45
N ASP A 231 -7.97 4.64 -14.80
CA ASP A 231 -9.28 4.01 -15.06
C ASP A 231 -9.23 2.89 -16.11
N VAL A 232 -8.29 2.97 -17.03
CA VAL A 232 -8.10 1.97 -18.10
C VAL A 232 -7.02 0.95 -17.74
N VAL A 233 -5.87 1.42 -17.29
CA VAL A 233 -4.68 0.56 -17.07
C VAL A 233 -4.87 -0.40 -15.89
N VAL A 234 -5.40 0.09 -14.77
CA VAL A 234 -5.49 -0.70 -13.53
C VAL A 234 -6.37 -1.94 -13.66
N PRO A 235 -7.63 -1.86 -14.17
CA PRO A 235 -8.45 -3.05 -14.34
C PRO A 235 -7.84 -4.08 -15.29
N ILE A 236 -7.27 -3.63 -16.41
CA ILE A 236 -6.67 -4.51 -17.41
C ILE A 236 -5.50 -5.28 -16.82
N MET A 237 -4.56 -4.59 -16.18
CA MET A 237 -3.39 -5.24 -15.59
C MET A 237 -3.76 -6.23 -14.47
N ALA A 238 -4.71 -5.87 -13.60
CA ALA A 238 -5.15 -6.74 -12.51
C ALA A 238 -5.80 -8.03 -13.03
N VAL A 239 -6.69 -7.91 -14.02
CA VAL A 239 -7.36 -9.06 -14.63
C VAL A 239 -6.36 -9.96 -15.36
N CYS A 240 -5.46 -9.40 -16.17
CA CYS A 240 -4.43 -10.20 -16.86
C CYS A 240 -3.55 -10.97 -15.88
N TYR A 241 -3.10 -10.31 -14.82
CA TYR A 241 -2.26 -10.94 -13.80
C TYR A 241 -2.99 -12.04 -13.03
N PHE A 242 -4.24 -11.79 -12.65
CA PHE A 242 -5.09 -12.79 -12.00
C PHE A 242 -5.33 -14.01 -12.89
N LEU A 243 -5.67 -13.83 -14.15
CA LEU A 243 -5.95 -14.93 -15.09
C LEU A 243 -4.72 -15.81 -15.32
N ILE A 244 -3.53 -15.22 -15.48
CA ILE A 244 -2.32 -16.01 -15.64
C ILE A 244 -2.00 -16.83 -14.39
N THR A 245 -2.23 -16.27 -13.22
CA THR A 245 -2.04 -16.99 -11.96
C THR A 245 -3.02 -18.13 -11.78
N VAL A 246 -4.29 -17.91 -12.12
CA VAL A 246 -5.30 -18.98 -12.11
C VAL A 246 -4.88 -20.14 -13.03
N PHE A 247 -4.39 -19.82 -14.22
CA PHE A 247 -3.84 -20.80 -15.13
C PHE A 247 -2.69 -21.62 -14.50
N LEU A 248 -1.74 -20.96 -13.84
CA LEU A 248 -0.62 -21.63 -13.16
C LEU A 248 -1.09 -22.50 -12.01
N ILE A 249 -2.07 -22.05 -11.23
CA ILE A 249 -2.67 -22.85 -10.16
C ILE A 249 -3.36 -24.11 -10.71
N LEU A 250 -4.16 -23.95 -11.77
CA LEU A 250 -4.88 -25.07 -12.38
C LEU A 250 -3.94 -26.12 -12.99
N THR A 251 -2.82 -25.69 -13.52
CA THR A 251 -1.80 -26.61 -14.08
C THR A 251 -0.90 -27.26 -13.01
N ASN A 252 -0.96 -26.80 -11.75
CA ASN A 252 -0.14 -27.30 -10.64
C ASN A 252 -0.99 -27.66 -9.41
N LEU A 253 -2.19 -28.13 -9.60
CA LEU A 253 -3.14 -28.46 -8.50
C LEU A 253 -2.58 -29.44 -7.47
N SER A 254 -1.77 -30.40 -7.90
CA SER A 254 -1.14 -31.38 -7.00
C SER A 254 -0.14 -30.77 -6.02
N SER A 255 0.44 -29.62 -6.34
CA SER A 255 1.42 -28.91 -5.50
C SER A 255 0.78 -27.93 -4.51
N ILE A 256 -0.49 -27.58 -4.69
CA ILE A 256 -1.19 -26.56 -3.86
C ILE A 256 -1.24 -26.94 -2.37
N PRO A 257 -1.61 -28.18 -1.96
CA PRO A 257 -1.60 -28.56 -0.55
C PRO A 257 -0.23 -28.39 0.11
N GLY A 258 0.85 -28.73 -0.61
CA GLY A 258 2.22 -28.56 -0.14
C GLY A 258 2.61 -27.10 0.06
N VAL A 259 2.16 -26.21 -0.83
CA VAL A 259 2.37 -24.76 -0.71
C VAL A 259 1.71 -24.21 0.55
N PHE A 260 0.45 -24.52 0.79
CA PHE A 260 -0.26 -24.10 2.00
C PHE A 260 0.35 -24.66 3.27
N SER A 261 0.71 -25.95 3.28
CA SER A 261 1.42 -26.56 4.41
C SER A 261 2.71 -25.81 4.74
N ARG A 262 3.50 -25.48 3.72
CA ARG A 262 4.74 -24.72 3.87
C ARG A 262 4.49 -23.31 4.43
N ILE A 263 3.47 -22.61 3.93
CA ILE A 263 3.10 -21.27 4.42
C ILE A 263 2.78 -21.31 5.92
N PHE A 264 1.94 -22.26 6.34
CA PHE A 264 1.52 -22.37 7.75
C PHE A 264 2.67 -22.85 8.66
N GLU A 265 3.45 -23.83 8.24
CA GLU A 265 4.58 -24.32 9.02
C GLU A 265 5.64 -23.26 9.25
N GLU A 266 6.00 -22.50 8.19
CA GLU A 266 6.97 -21.42 8.30
C GLU A 266 6.41 -20.20 9.06
N ALA A 267 5.11 -19.92 8.95
CA ALA A 267 4.46 -18.78 9.64
C ALA A 267 4.56 -18.87 11.15
N PHE A 268 4.55 -20.08 11.71
CA PHE A 268 4.58 -20.33 13.15
C PHE A 268 5.94 -20.87 13.65
N GLY A 269 6.97 -20.85 12.80
CA GLY A 269 8.32 -21.26 13.17
C GLY A 269 8.51 -22.76 13.34
N VAL A 270 7.54 -23.58 12.92
CA VAL A 270 7.65 -25.06 12.95
C VAL A 270 8.72 -25.53 11.97
N ARG A 271 8.87 -24.82 10.84
CA ARG A 271 9.92 -25.01 9.85
C ARG A 271 10.66 -23.68 9.67
N GLN A 272 11.88 -23.62 10.13
CA GLN A 272 12.73 -22.44 9.95
C GLN A 272 13.45 -22.52 8.61
N VAL A 273 13.19 -21.54 7.75
CA VAL A 273 13.86 -21.41 6.44
C VAL A 273 14.59 -20.06 6.34
N ALA A 274 14.16 -19.05 7.11
CA ALA A 274 14.80 -17.74 7.13
C ALA A 274 15.85 -17.64 8.25
N ALA A 275 16.99 -17.00 7.95
CA ALA A 275 18.10 -16.81 8.89
C ALA A 275 17.74 -16.06 10.19
N GLY A 276 16.64 -15.30 10.19
CA GLY A 276 16.15 -14.55 11.37
C GLY A 276 15.07 -15.26 12.20
N GLY A 277 14.72 -16.51 11.88
CA GLY A 277 13.69 -17.27 12.60
C GLY A 277 12.29 -16.64 12.53
N PHE A 278 11.44 -16.96 13.51
CA PHE A 278 10.03 -16.49 13.55
C PHE A 278 9.89 -14.95 13.53
N GLY A 279 10.81 -14.24 14.18
CA GLY A 279 10.80 -12.76 14.20
C GLY A 279 10.95 -12.16 12.80
N ALA A 280 11.82 -12.73 11.97
CA ALA A 280 12.00 -12.27 10.59
C ALA A 280 10.77 -12.57 9.72
N VAL A 281 10.14 -13.73 9.90
CA VAL A 281 8.90 -14.11 9.20
C VAL A 281 7.78 -13.13 9.52
N LEU A 282 7.53 -12.88 10.79
CA LEU A 282 6.52 -11.96 11.27
C LEU A 282 6.78 -10.51 10.79
N MET A 283 8.00 -10.01 11.00
CA MET A 283 8.39 -8.66 10.63
C MET A 283 8.23 -8.41 9.13
N ASN A 284 8.75 -9.31 8.30
CA ASN A 284 8.67 -9.13 6.85
C ASN A 284 7.24 -9.26 6.34
N GLY A 285 6.44 -10.14 6.91
CA GLY A 285 5.03 -10.25 6.59
C GLY A 285 4.24 -8.98 6.91
N VAL A 286 4.42 -8.42 8.10
CA VAL A 286 3.74 -7.19 8.53
C VAL A 286 4.24 -5.97 7.74
N LYS A 287 5.54 -5.79 7.61
CA LYS A 287 6.14 -4.66 6.89
C LYS A 287 5.73 -4.65 5.40
N ARG A 288 5.85 -5.77 4.72
CA ARG A 288 5.50 -5.85 3.30
C ARG A 288 3.98 -5.91 3.06
N GLY A 289 3.22 -6.44 4.01
CA GLY A 289 1.76 -6.32 4.03
C GLY A 289 1.32 -4.87 4.09
N LEU A 290 1.85 -4.08 5.03
CA LEU A 290 1.59 -2.63 5.12
C LEU A 290 2.02 -1.89 3.85
N PHE A 291 3.19 -2.21 3.33
CA PHE A 291 3.70 -1.60 2.10
C PHE A 291 2.78 -1.84 0.90
N SER A 292 2.15 -3.01 0.82
CA SER A 292 1.22 -3.37 -0.25
C SER A 292 -0.18 -2.79 -0.03
N ASN A 293 -0.83 -3.12 1.09
CA ASN A 293 -2.24 -2.76 1.32
C ASN A 293 -2.46 -1.37 1.92
N GLU A 294 -1.41 -0.75 2.43
CA GLU A 294 -1.40 0.61 2.99
C GLU A 294 -2.38 0.84 4.18
N ALA A 295 -2.97 -0.21 4.71
CA ALA A 295 -3.96 -0.10 5.78
C ALA A 295 -3.33 0.39 7.09
N GLY A 296 -3.80 1.53 7.58
CA GLY A 296 -3.28 2.20 8.77
C GLY A 296 -2.13 3.18 8.52
N SER A 297 -1.58 3.24 7.30
CA SER A 297 -0.54 4.22 6.95
C SER A 297 -1.07 5.64 6.75
N GLY A 298 -2.34 5.78 6.40
CA GLY A 298 -2.96 7.07 6.11
C GLY A 298 -2.79 7.56 4.68
N SER A 299 -2.24 6.76 3.77
CA SER A 299 -2.08 7.13 2.35
C SER A 299 -3.40 7.02 1.58
N ALA A 300 -4.06 5.87 1.64
CA ALA A 300 -5.33 5.65 0.96
C ALA A 300 -6.48 6.60 1.35
N PRO A 301 -6.56 7.13 2.58
CA PRO A 301 -7.50 8.19 2.92
C PRO A 301 -7.42 9.43 2.05
N CYS A 302 -6.26 9.74 1.49
CA CYS A 302 -6.10 10.85 0.54
C CYS A 302 -6.93 10.66 -0.75
N ALA A 303 -7.06 9.41 -1.21
CA ALA A 303 -7.96 9.08 -2.32
C ALA A 303 -9.42 8.99 -1.87
N ALA A 304 -9.67 8.38 -0.71
CA ALA A 304 -11.02 8.23 -0.17
C ALA A 304 -11.71 9.57 0.06
N ALA A 305 -10.98 10.60 0.46
CA ALA A 305 -11.50 11.95 0.62
C ALA A 305 -11.99 12.57 -0.70
N ALA A 306 -11.40 12.20 -1.83
CA ALA A 306 -11.80 12.69 -3.14
C ALA A 306 -13.12 12.09 -3.64
N ALA A 307 -13.65 11.06 -2.98
CA ALA A 307 -14.94 10.47 -3.33
C ALA A 307 -16.10 11.43 -3.05
N GLU A 308 -16.98 11.52 -4.02
CA GLU A 308 -18.28 12.16 -3.88
C GLU A 308 -19.33 11.07 -3.68
N CYS A 309 -19.62 10.76 -2.44
CA CYS A 309 -20.61 9.75 -2.07
C CYS A 309 -21.63 10.31 -1.08
N ASP A 310 -22.81 9.72 -1.08
CA ASP A 310 -23.94 10.12 -0.24
C ASP A 310 -23.69 9.86 1.25
N LEU A 311 -22.93 8.83 1.59
CA LEU A 311 -22.62 8.44 2.97
C LEU A 311 -21.13 8.17 3.14
N PRO A 312 -20.47 8.75 4.17
CA PRO A 312 -19.06 8.53 4.47
C PRO A 312 -18.67 7.05 4.63
N VAL A 313 -19.55 6.25 5.21
CA VAL A 313 -19.35 4.80 5.41
C VAL A 313 -19.12 4.05 4.09
N LYS A 314 -19.77 4.46 3.00
CA LYS A 314 -19.60 3.80 1.71
C LYS A 314 -18.19 3.95 1.16
N ALA A 315 -17.56 5.11 1.32
CA ALA A 315 -16.14 5.29 0.99
C ALA A 315 -15.23 4.40 1.86
N GLY A 316 -15.55 4.28 3.15
CA GLY A 316 -14.85 3.37 4.06
C GLY A 316 -14.95 1.91 3.64
N LEU A 317 -16.15 1.46 3.28
CA LEU A 317 -16.39 0.08 2.80
C LEU A 317 -15.63 -0.22 1.50
N VAL A 318 -15.59 0.73 0.59
CA VAL A 318 -14.84 0.59 -0.68
C VAL A 318 -13.35 0.46 -0.42
N GLN A 319 -12.79 1.23 0.51
CA GLN A 319 -11.36 1.12 0.84
C GLN A 319 -11.03 -0.19 1.58
N ALA A 320 -11.93 -0.69 2.42
CA ALA A 320 -11.80 -2.01 3.03
C ALA A 320 -11.79 -3.14 1.97
N LEU A 321 -12.66 -3.03 0.95
CA LEU A 321 -12.64 -3.94 -0.20
C LEU A 321 -11.31 -3.87 -0.97
N GLY A 322 -10.76 -2.67 -1.12
CA GLY A 322 -9.45 -2.47 -1.75
C GLY A 322 -8.32 -3.24 -1.06
N VAL A 323 -8.30 -3.27 0.26
CA VAL A 323 -7.33 -4.06 1.04
C VAL A 323 -7.48 -5.56 0.78
N PHE A 324 -8.71 -6.06 0.71
CA PHE A 324 -8.97 -7.46 0.39
C PHE A 324 -8.48 -7.82 -1.02
N ILE A 325 -8.84 -7.04 -2.04
CA ILE A 325 -8.41 -7.26 -3.43
C ILE A 325 -6.89 -7.25 -3.53
N ASP A 326 -6.25 -6.27 -2.93
CA ASP A 326 -4.80 -6.13 -2.94
C ASP A 326 -4.10 -7.37 -2.39
N THR A 327 -4.31 -7.67 -1.12
CA THR A 327 -3.47 -8.63 -0.42
C THR A 327 -4.00 -10.05 -0.52
N ILE A 328 -5.29 -10.27 -0.30
CA ILE A 328 -5.85 -11.63 -0.33
C ILE A 328 -5.90 -12.17 -1.76
N VAL A 329 -6.14 -11.33 -2.76
CA VAL A 329 -6.21 -11.79 -4.16
C VAL A 329 -4.86 -11.62 -4.84
N ILE A 330 -4.38 -10.40 -5.04
CA ILE A 330 -3.23 -10.14 -5.93
C ILE A 330 -1.89 -10.50 -5.30
N CYS A 331 -1.64 -10.19 -4.03
CA CYS A 331 -0.42 -10.63 -3.36
C CYS A 331 -0.33 -12.16 -3.30
N SER A 332 -1.45 -12.85 -3.11
CA SER A 332 -1.52 -14.32 -3.16
C SER A 332 -1.18 -14.86 -4.55
N CYS A 333 -1.56 -14.15 -5.61
CA CYS A 333 -1.14 -14.49 -6.98
C CYS A 333 0.39 -14.53 -7.11
N THR A 334 1.06 -13.47 -6.68
CA THR A 334 2.53 -13.39 -6.72
C THR A 334 3.19 -14.47 -5.86
N ALA A 335 2.64 -14.68 -4.65
CA ALA A 335 3.13 -15.74 -3.76
C ALA A 335 3.01 -17.13 -4.41
N MET A 336 1.88 -17.44 -5.05
CA MET A 336 1.67 -18.72 -5.72
C MET A 336 2.64 -18.94 -6.89
N ILE A 337 2.91 -17.90 -7.69
CA ILE A 337 3.90 -17.97 -8.78
C ILE A 337 5.26 -18.46 -8.24
N MET A 338 5.71 -17.92 -7.13
CA MET A 338 7.01 -18.28 -6.54
C MET A 338 6.98 -19.60 -5.77
N LEU A 339 5.93 -19.86 -4.99
CA LEU A 339 5.86 -21.02 -4.10
C LEU A 339 5.51 -22.33 -4.82
N LEU A 340 4.96 -22.26 -6.03
CA LEU A 340 4.75 -23.42 -6.90
C LEU A 340 6.02 -23.90 -7.61
N VAL A 341 7.12 -23.15 -7.51
CA VAL A 341 8.43 -23.52 -8.05
C VAL A 341 9.19 -24.34 -7.02
N PRO A 342 9.94 -25.40 -7.42
CA PRO A 342 10.86 -26.11 -6.53
C PRO A 342 11.84 -25.14 -5.86
N GLN A 343 12.02 -25.25 -4.55
CA GLN A 343 12.78 -24.32 -3.75
C GLN A 343 14.25 -24.19 -4.18
N ASP A 344 14.85 -25.30 -4.59
CA ASP A 344 16.25 -25.35 -5.09
C ASP A 344 16.50 -24.47 -6.32
N GLN A 345 15.47 -24.17 -7.10
CA GLN A 345 15.61 -23.32 -8.30
C GLN A 345 15.54 -21.83 -8.02
N ILE A 346 15.02 -21.43 -6.86
CA ILE A 346 14.84 -20.02 -6.48
C ILE A 346 15.58 -19.63 -5.20
N GLU A 347 16.23 -20.58 -4.54
CA GLU A 347 16.95 -20.34 -3.30
C GLU A 347 18.09 -19.33 -3.50
N GLY A 348 18.20 -18.37 -2.58
CA GLY A 348 19.22 -17.32 -2.60
C GLY A 348 18.96 -16.18 -3.59
N LEU A 349 17.90 -16.25 -4.38
CA LEU A 349 17.50 -15.17 -5.27
C LEU A 349 16.71 -14.10 -4.53
N ALA A 350 16.81 -12.86 -4.99
CA ALA A 350 16.10 -11.71 -4.44
C ALA A 350 15.68 -10.75 -5.56
N GLY A 351 14.79 -9.81 -5.24
CA GLY A 351 14.32 -8.82 -6.20
C GLY A 351 13.62 -9.44 -7.41
N MET A 352 13.64 -8.75 -8.51
CA MET A 352 12.94 -9.21 -9.73
C MET A 352 13.52 -10.48 -10.32
N GLU A 353 14.80 -10.77 -10.06
CA GLU A 353 15.40 -12.03 -10.46
C GLU A 353 14.67 -13.24 -9.89
N LEU A 354 14.24 -13.18 -8.62
CA LEU A 354 13.46 -14.24 -7.98
C LEU A 354 12.13 -14.48 -8.72
N LEU A 355 11.34 -13.44 -8.92
CA LEU A 355 10.03 -13.57 -9.58
C LEU A 355 10.15 -13.96 -11.05
N GLN A 356 11.10 -13.38 -11.78
CA GLN A 356 11.32 -13.68 -13.19
C GLN A 356 11.85 -15.10 -13.39
N THR A 357 12.71 -15.60 -12.51
CA THR A 357 13.17 -16.99 -12.52
C THR A 357 12.01 -17.96 -12.23
N ALA A 358 11.14 -17.63 -11.28
CA ALA A 358 9.95 -18.42 -11.02
C ALA A 358 9.02 -18.48 -12.25
N MET A 359 8.82 -17.36 -12.92
CA MET A 359 8.00 -17.33 -14.15
C MET A 359 8.67 -18.06 -15.33
N ARG A 360 9.98 -18.01 -15.42
CA ARG A 360 10.74 -18.80 -16.42
C ARG A 360 10.52 -20.30 -16.24
N TYR A 361 10.46 -20.76 -15.00
CA TYR A 361 10.11 -22.15 -14.69
C TYR A 361 8.72 -22.51 -15.22
N HIS A 362 7.73 -21.64 -15.03
CA HIS A 362 6.34 -21.93 -15.43
C HIS A 362 6.09 -21.75 -16.93
N LEU A 363 6.58 -20.68 -17.53
CA LEU A 363 6.21 -20.24 -18.89
C LEU A 363 7.42 -19.95 -19.81
N GLY A 364 8.64 -20.26 -19.38
CA GLY A 364 9.86 -19.97 -20.14
C GLY A 364 10.13 -18.47 -20.29
N GLU A 365 10.82 -18.07 -21.34
CA GLU A 365 11.17 -16.66 -21.59
C GLU A 365 9.95 -15.75 -21.79
N ALA A 366 8.85 -16.29 -22.29
CA ALA A 366 7.59 -15.53 -22.39
C ALA A 366 7.08 -15.09 -21.01
N GLY A 367 7.27 -15.89 -19.98
CA GLY A 367 6.95 -15.54 -18.60
C GLY A 367 7.82 -14.41 -18.05
N VAL A 368 9.11 -14.38 -18.36
CA VAL A 368 10.02 -13.30 -17.97
C VAL A 368 9.61 -11.98 -18.61
N ILE A 369 9.28 -12.00 -19.89
CA ILE A 369 8.79 -10.83 -20.62
C ILE A 369 7.44 -10.37 -20.05
N PHE A 370 6.53 -11.29 -19.77
CA PHE A 370 5.24 -10.99 -19.17
C PHE A 370 5.39 -10.24 -17.83
N ILE A 371 6.27 -10.71 -16.94
CA ILE A 371 6.53 -10.05 -15.66
C ILE A 371 7.13 -8.66 -15.89
N ALA A 372 8.07 -8.50 -16.82
CA ALA A 372 8.64 -7.19 -17.12
C ALA A 372 7.57 -6.19 -17.56
N VAL A 373 6.67 -6.59 -18.46
CA VAL A 373 5.57 -5.75 -18.94
C VAL A 373 4.55 -5.47 -17.83
N MET A 374 4.15 -6.48 -17.07
CA MET A 374 3.23 -6.30 -15.93
C MET A 374 3.83 -5.37 -14.88
N LEU A 375 5.09 -5.55 -14.52
CA LEU A 375 5.75 -4.69 -13.56
C LEU A 375 5.85 -3.25 -14.06
N PHE A 376 6.10 -3.03 -15.33
CA PHE A 376 6.07 -1.69 -15.91
C PHE A 376 4.70 -1.03 -15.71
N LEU A 377 3.61 -1.74 -16.03
CA LEU A 377 2.25 -1.23 -15.87
C LEU A 377 1.90 -1.00 -14.40
N PHE A 378 2.20 -1.94 -13.52
CA PHE A 378 1.97 -1.81 -12.07
C PHE A 378 2.78 -0.67 -11.46
N SER A 379 4.04 -0.54 -11.84
CA SER A 379 4.91 0.52 -11.34
C SER A 379 4.47 1.89 -11.83
N PHE A 380 4.09 1.98 -13.09
CA PHE A 380 3.59 3.22 -13.67
C PHE A 380 2.28 3.67 -13.00
N SER A 381 1.34 2.75 -12.79
CA SER A 381 0.10 3.03 -12.08
C SER A 381 0.35 3.43 -10.62
N THR A 382 1.27 2.77 -9.92
CA THR A 382 1.67 3.14 -8.57
C THR A 382 2.22 4.56 -8.52
N PHE A 383 3.08 4.92 -9.46
CA PHE A 383 3.65 6.27 -9.53
C PHE A 383 2.57 7.34 -9.71
N LEU A 384 1.63 7.12 -10.60
CA LEU A 384 0.49 8.03 -10.79
C LEU A 384 -0.39 8.12 -9.53
N GLY A 385 -0.62 6.99 -8.88
CA GLY A 385 -1.45 6.92 -7.66
C GLY A 385 -0.82 7.65 -6.47
N ILE A 386 0.48 7.47 -6.22
CA ILE A 386 1.16 8.18 -5.12
C ILE A 386 1.22 9.68 -5.36
N LEU A 387 1.32 10.13 -6.61
CA LEU A 387 1.23 11.56 -6.93
C LEU A 387 -0.19 12.11 -6.74
N PHE A 388 -1.21 11.30 -6.95
CA PHE A 388 -2.57 11.68 -6.58
C PHE A 388 -2.69 11.89 -5.06
N TYR A 389 -2.14 10.99 -4.25
CA TYR A 389 -2.12 11.17 -2.78
C TYR A 389 -1.35 12.42 -2.36
N ALA A 390 -0.24 12.68 -3.01
CA ALA A 390 0.63 13.83 -2.70
C ALA A 390 -0.08 15.18 -2.85
N ARG A 391 -1.08 15.30 -3.73
CA ARG A 391 -1.85 16.53 -3.91
C ARG A 391 -2.33 17.14 -2.60
N SER A 392 -2.94 16.30 -1.75
CA SER A 392 -3.52 16.72 -0.48
C SER A 392 -2.44 17.22 0.49
N ASN A 393 -1.33 16.49 0.60
CA ASN A 393 -0.25 16.86 1.52
C ASN A 393 0.49 18.11 1.05
N VAL A 394 0.74 18.25 -0.24
CA VAL A 394 1.37 19.46 -0.82
C VAL A 394 0.48 20.68 -0.62
N ALA A 395 -0.83 20.54 -0.87
CA ALA A 395 -1.78 21.63 -0.65
C ALA A 395 -1.88 22.03 0.83
N TYR A 396 -1.83 21.06 1.74
CA TYR A 396 -1.81 21.34 3.18
C TYR A 396 -0.56 22.16 3.59
N LEU A 397 0.63 21.77 3.10
CA LEU A 397 1.90 22.39 3.49
C LEU A 397 2.14 23.75 2.83
N PHE A 398 1.85 23.88 1.54
CA PHE A 398 2.26 25.00 0.70
C PHE A 398 1.10 25.83 0.17
N GLY A 399 -0.15 25.46 0.47
CA GLY A 399 -1.34 26.13 -0.01
C GLY A 399 -1.72 25.78 -1.44
N ASP A 400 -2.73 26.47 -1.94
CA ASP A 400 -3.35 26.19 -3.23
C ASP A 400 -2.62 26.95 -4.35
N ASN A 401 -1.51 26.41 -4.81
CA ASN A 401 -0.77 26.94 -5.94
C ASN A 401 -0.18 25.85 -6.84
N TRP A 402 -0.16 26.09 -8.13
CA TRP A 402 0.37 25.13 -9.11
C TRP A 402 1.89 24.97 -9.04
N ALA A 403 2.59 25.97 -8.56
CA ALA A 403 4.05 25.93 -8.47
C ALA A 403 4.51 24.84 -7.50
N SER A 404 3.91 24.74 -6.31
CA SER A 404 4.25 23.70 -5.34
C SER A 404 3.85 22.29 -5.82
N GLN A 405 2.68 22.14 -6.45
CA GLN A 405 2.25 20.88 -7.03
C GLN A 405 3.23 20.41 -8.13
N THR A 406 3.62 21.31 -9.03
CA THR A 406 4.59 21.01 -10.09
C THR A 406 5.98 20.71 -9.53
N ALA A 407 6.43 21.46 -8.53
CA ALA A 407 7.72 21.24 -7.88
C ALA A 407 7.81 19.83 -7.27
N TYR A 408 6.75 19.34 -6.61
CA TYR A 408 6.75 17.99 -6.07
C TYR A 408 6.71 16.92 -7.18
N LYS A 409 5.97 17.13 -8.25
CA LYS A 409 5.99 16.24 -9.42
C LYS A 409 7.38 16.11 -10.04
N VAL A 410 8.08 17.23 -10.18
CA VAL A 410 9.47 17.25 -10.67
C VAL A 410 10.40 16.51 -9.70
N LEU A 411 10.26 16.72 -8.40
CA LEU A 411 11.02 16.00 -7.39
C LEU A 411 10.78 14.47 -7.50
N ALA A 412 9.54 14.04 -7.65
CA ALA A 412 9.21 12.63 -7.84
C ALA A 412 9.82 12.03 -9.12
N LEU A 413 9.84 12.79 -10.21
CA LEU A 413 10.52 12.40 -11.46
C LEU A 413 12.04 12.26 -11.27
N VAL A 414 12.65 13.17 -10.51
CA VAL A 414 14.08 13.07 -10.14
C VAL A 414 14.32 11.81 -9.30
N MET A 415 13.41 11.49 -8.37
CA MET A 415 13.51 10.25 -7.58
C MET A 415 13.37 8.99 -8.43
N LEU A 416 12.52 8.98 -9.45
CA LEU A 416 12.47 7.91 -10.46
C LEU A 416 13.82 7.73 -11.14
N PHE A 417 14.43 8.81 -11.58
CA PHE A 417 15.74 8.75 -12.24
C PHE A 417 16.83 8.20 -11.32
N ILE A 418 16.92 8.71 -10.09
CA ILE A 418 17.89 8.24 -9.10
C ILE A 418 17.70 6.75 -8.80
N GLY A 419 16.46 6.31 -8.58
CA GLY A 419 16.16 4.91 -8.28
C GLY A 419 16.52 3.94 -9.39
N GLY A 420 16.36 4.37 -10.65
CA GLY A 420 16.69 3.55 -11.83
C GLY A 420 18.18 3.22 -11.97
N ILE A 421 19.05 4.02 -11.40
CA ILE A 421 20.51 3.83 -11.43
C ILE A 421 21.11 3.44 -10.07
N ALA A 422 20.29 3.40 -9.00
CA ALA A 422 20.72 3.07 -7.64
C ALA A 422 20.78 1.55 -7.39
N ALA A 423 21.52 1.16 -6.35
CA ALA A 423 21.56 -0.24 -5.91
C ALA A 423 20.24 -0.63 -5.21
N TYR A 424 19.80 -1.87 -5.41
CA TYR A 424 18.57 -2.43 -4.86
C TYR A 424 18.42 -2.23 -3.34
N THR A 425 19.48 -2.45 -2.59
CA THR A 425 19.48 -2.35 -1.12
C THR A 425 19.24 -0.92 -0.61
N PHE A 426 19.61 0.08 -1.39
CA PHE A 426 19.50 1.50 -1.00
C PHE A 426 18.08 2.06 -1.13
N VAL A 427 17.33 1.59 -2.13
CA VAL A 427 16.06 2.25 -2.51
C VAL A 427 14.90 2.01 -1.54
N TRP A 428 14.96 0.98 -0.71
CA TRP A 428 13.87 0.62 0.21
C TRP A 428 13.80 1.48 1.46
N ASP A 429 14.92 1.94 1.98
CA ASP A 429 15.00 2.55 3.32
C ASP A 429 14.17 3.83 3.43
N LEU A 430 14.21 4.70 2.45
CA LEU A 430 13.48 5.96 2.46
C LEU A 430 11.95 5.74 2.44
N GLY A 431 11.48 4.82 1.64
CA GLY A 431 10.07 4.45 1.59
C GLY A 431 9.58 3.82 2.89
N ASP A 432 10.35 2.89 3.44
CA ASP A 432 10.03 2.22 4.71
C ASP A 432 10.02 3.20 5.89
N VAL A 433 10.96 4.15 5.96
CA VAL A 433 10.97 5.22 6.97
C VAL A 433 9.75 6.11 6.83
N GLY A 434 9.43 6.55 5.61
CA GLY A 434 8.29 7.42 5.36
C GLY A 434 6.96 6.77 5.74
N ILE A 435 6.72 5.54 5.30
CA ILE A 435 5.47 4.82 5.63
C ILE A 435 5.38 4.49 7.11
N GLY A 436 6.51 4.20 7.75
CA GLY A 436 6.56 3.97 9.18
C GLY A 436 6.17 5.21 9.99
N LEU A 437 6.72 6.37 9.67
CA LEU A 437 6.36 7.63 10.31
C LEU A 437 4.89 8.01 10.08
N MET A 438 4.41 7.89 8.86
CA MET A 438 2.98 8.09 8.56
C MET A 438 2.10 7.22 9.44
N THR A 439 2.45 5.94 9.58
CA THR A 439 1.70 4.97 10.37
C THR A 439 1.67 5.35 11.84
N VAL A 440 2.77 5.82 12.40
CA VAL A 440 2.82 6.28 13.81
C VAL A 440 1.82 7.40 14.04
N PHE A 441 1.86 8.45 13.23
CA PHE A 441 0.95 9.60 13.39
C PHE A 441 -0.51 9.21 13.14
N ASN A 442 -0.77 8.46 12.09
CA ASN A 442 -2.12 8.06 11.72
C ASN A 442 -2.74 7.10 12.74
N THR A 443 -2.00 6.10 13.21
CA THR A 443 -2.51 5.11 14.17
C THR A 443 -2.92 5.77 15.48
N VAL A 444 -2.11 6.69 16.01
CA VAL A 444 -2.44 7.42 17.24
C VAL A 444 -3.72 8.22 17.08
N ILE A 445 -3.87 8.95 15.97
CA ILE A 445 -5.09 9.75 15.73
C ILE A 445 -6.32 8.88 15.50
N LEU A 446 -6.18 7.69 14.93
CA LEU A 446 -7.28 6.76 14.75
C LEU A 446 -7.89 6.30 16.09
N TYR A 447 -7.08 6.09 17.11
CA TYR A 447 -7.60 5.81 18.45
C TYR A 447 -8.39 6.98 19.02
N LEU A 448 -7.95 8.22 18.78
CA LEU A 448 -8.58 9.43 19.29
C LEU A 448 -9.86 9.78 18.53
N MET A 449 -9.88 9.61 17.23
CA MET A 449 -10.98 10.02 16.35
C MET A 449 -11.83 8.85 15.84
N GLY A 450 -11.39 7.63 15.96
CA GLY A 450 -12.06 6.45 15.39
C GLY A 450 -13.52 6.28 15.83
N GLY A 451 -13.89 6.82 16.99
CA GLY A 451 -15.28 6.87 17.46
C GLY A 451 -16.23 7.54 16.47
N GLN A 452 -15.79 8.57 15.76
CA GLN A 452 -16.59 9.25 14.74
C GLN A 452 -16.98 8.29 13.59
N ALA A 453 -16.00 7.50 13.11
CA ALA A 453 -16.26 6.51 12.06
C ALA A 453 -17.18 5.38 12.56
N LEU A 454 -17.01 4.93 13.80
CA LEU A 454 -17.86 3.91 14.41
C LEU A 454 -19.30 4.38 14.59
N ASP A 455 -19.50 5.65 14.92
CA ASP A 455 -20.85 6.24 15.05
C ASP A 455 -21.53 6.36 13.69
N GLU A 456 -20.81 6.74 12.66
CA GLU A 456 -21.33 6.73 11.27
C GLU A 456 -21.71 5.31 10.82
N LEU A 457 -20.92 4.30 11.18
CA LEU A 457 -21.25 2.90 10.91
C LEU A 457 -22.55 2.48 11.60
N LYS A 458 -22.75 2.85 12.87
CA LYS A 458 -24.00 2.56 13.60
C LYS A 458 -25.21 3.20 12.93
N LYS A 459 -25.11 4.48 12.53
CA LYS A 459 -26.17 5.18 11.79
C LYS A 459 -26.51 4.48 10.48
N TYR A 460 -25.49 4.11 9.71
CA TYR A 460 -25.66 3.37 8.46
C TYR A 460 -26.39 2.04 8.66
N GLU A 461 -25.98 1.27 9.66
CA GLU A 461 -26.60 -0.03 9.97
C GLU A 461 -28.04 0.11 10.45
N ALA A 462 -28.38 1.17 11.20
CA ALA A 462 -29.74 1.46 11.65
C ALA A 462 -30.67 1.74 10.46
N VAL A 463 -30.26 2.63 9.56
CA VAL A 463 -31.03 2.96 8.35
C VAL A 463 -31.24 1.71 7.48
N ARG A 464 -30.22 0.89 7.34
CA ARG A 464 -30.30 -0.36 6.56
C ARG A 464 -31.28 -1.36 7.17
N LYS A 465 -31.31 -1.49 8.49
CA LYS A 465 -32.28 -2.36 9.19
C LYS A 465 -33.73 -1.92 8.96
N GLU A 466 -33.97 -0.62 8.96
CA GLU A 466 -35.30 -0.06 8.68
C GLU A 466 -35.74 -0.33 7.23
N GLN A 467 -34.83 -0.15 6.27
CA GLN A 467 -35.12 -0.45 4.87
C GLN A 467 -35.44 -1.94 4.63
N LYS A 468 -34.72 -2.84 5.31
CA LYS A 468 -34.99 -4.30 5.23
C LYS A 468 -36.31 -4.72 5.87
N LYS A 469 -36.87 -3.93 6.79
CA LYS A 469 -38.18 -4.20 7.39
C LYS A 469 -39.34 -3.72 6.53
N LYS A 470 -39.06 -2.80 5.58
CA LYS A 470 -40.07 -2.22 4.68
C LYS A 470 -40.21 -2.98 3.35
N ASN A 471 -39.23 -3.79 3.02
CA ASN A 471 -39.21 -4.70 1.88
C ASN A 471 -39.46 -6.15 2.34
#